data_3d21d97d3806e540ee72cfa4643abccc
#
_entry.id   3d21d97d3806e540ee72cfa4643abccc
#
_cell.length_a   1.000
_cell.length_b   1.000
_cell.length_c   1.000
_cell.angle_alpha   90.00
_cell.angle_beta   90.00
_cell.angle_gamma   90.00
#
_symmetry.space_group_name_H-M   'P 1'
#
loop_
_entity.id
_entity.type
_entity.pdbx_description
1 polymer ?
#
loop_
_entity_poly.entity_id
_entity_poly.type
_entity_poly.pdbx_seq_one_letter_code
_entity_poly.pdbx_strand_id
1 'polypeptide(L)'
;MSNSTGRGLQANVLGTFDTVVMAVAGSAPAYSIAATTAVLAGAVGLAGPAALLYCAIPMLGIALAFSRLSRIDVNAGASYSWVGRTLHPFLGFISGWALVISATIFMVAGSLPAGSMTLALFDEGLADNTALSTVVGAAWFLVMLAVVLGGARLTVRAQLIMSGVELAILAVFAVLAVFHADNSLPFDWSWLGFSHFDGVSGFASGALVAAFYYWGWDVTSNLSEETRDSRRTTGLAGLIGVGIVFLLFEVFTIAVNVILSSQQIEKNGANVLAALGEEVWPGWGGKVLVVAVLLSTVATLETTLIQVTRSLFAMGRDRTMPSALGRVHRTWNTPWVAIAVVGGVALVLFVASNALGSVGDILADAISAIGLQIAVYYGLAGLAAVVAYRKTLLKSPADFLLGGLWPLFGAAFMFWIFVESLGELAPAAVVIGIGGLAVGLVPMLWYWRQGSDYYRPARLDASRTVEADYVPVGRPATHAAGHEGLSTDF
;
A
#
# COMPACT_ATOMS: atom_id res chain seq x y z
N MET A 1 32.29 6.82 -24.90
CA MET A 1 31.45 5.68 -25.31
C MET A 1 31.59 4.60 -24.26
N SER A 2 30.72 4.57 -23.27
CA SER A 2 30.75 3.57 -22.19
C SER A 2 29.45 2.77 -22.33
N ASN A 3 29.57 1.52 -22.79
CA ASN A 3 28.49 0.53 -22.78
C ASN A 3 28.08 0.24 -21.34
N SER A 4 27.19 1.04 -20.80
CA SER A 4 26.43 0.65 -19.59
C SER A 4 25.35 -0.33 -20.03
N THR A 5 25.69 -1.62 -20.09
CA THR A 5 24.67 -2.68 -20.08
C THR A 5 23.89 -2.55 -18.77
N GLY A 6 22.80 -1.78 -18.78
CA GLY A 6 21.92 -1.60 -17.64
C GLY A 6 21.32 -2.96 -17.27
N ARG A 7 21.74 -3.52 -16.12
CA ARG A 7 21.11 -4.73 -15.56
C ARG A 7 19.72 -4.32 -15.05
N GLY A 8 18.71 -5.10 -15.42
CA GLY A 8 17.34 -4.97 -14.91
C GLY A 8 17.17 -5.62 -13.53
N LEU A 9 16.00 -5.46 -12.94
CA LEU A 9 15.53 -6.20 -11.76
C LEU A 9 15.52 -7.71 -12.07
N GLN A 10 15.48 -8.55 -11.04
CA GLN A 10 15.51 -10.00 -11.21
C GLN A 10 14.17 -10.53 -11.74
N ALA A 11 14.06 -10.76 -13.03
CA ALA A 11 12.81 -11.21 -13.66
C ALA A 11 12.40 -12.64 -13.23
N ASN A 12 11.07 -12.89 -13.20
CA ASN A 12 10.46 -14.22 -12.99
C ASN A 12 10.82 -14.90 -11.65
N VAL A 13 11.03 -14.13 -10.60
CA VAL A 13 11.37 -14.65 -9.25
C VAL A 13 10.13 -15.05 -8.47
N LEU A 14 9.04 -14.27 -8.62
CA LEU A 14 7.81 -14.37 -7.85
C LEU A 14 6.75 -15.17 -8.60
N GLY A 15 6.16 -16.16 -7.94
CA GLY A 15 4.98 -16.88 -8.42
C GLY A 15 3.66 -16.22 -7.96
N THR A 16 2.53 -16.79 -8.35
CA THR A 16 1.20 -16.26 -7.96
C THR A 16 1.02 -16.25 -6.44
N PHE A 17 1.39 -17.34 -5.77
CA PHE A 17 1.25 -17.44 -4.31
C PHE A 17 2.12 -16.39 -3.59
N ASP A 18 3.39 -16.25 -4.01
CA ASP A 18 4.30 -15.24 -3.47
C ASP A 18 3.72 -13.83 -3.61
N THR A 19 3.13 -13.54 -4.78
CA THR A 19 2.55 -12.22 -5.06
C THR A 19 1.29 -11.95 -4.24
N VAL A 20 0.46 -12.96 -3.97
CA VAL A 20 -0.71 -12.86 -3.06
C VAL A 20 -0.24 -12.57 -1.63
N VAL A 21 0.79 -13.28 -1.15
CA VAL A 21 1.35 -13.01 0.18
C VAL A 21 1.87 -11.58 0.28
N MET A 22 2.55 -11.09 -0.76
CA MET A 22 3.00 -9.69 -0.80
C MET A 22 1.82 -8.70 -0.76
N ALA A 23 0.70 -9.00 -1.43
CA ALA A 23 -0.50 -8.16 -1.38
C ALA A 23 -1.10 -8.08 0.03
N VAL A 24 -1.24 -9.22 0.70
CA VAL A 24 -1.78 -9.29 2.07
C VAL A 24 -0.83 -8.62 3.07
N ALA A 25 0.45 -8.96 3.00
CA ALA A 25 1.49 -8.37 3.85
C ALA A 25 1.60 -6.85 3.68
N GLY A 26 1.42 -6.35 2.44
CA GLY A 26 1.42 -4.91 2.15
C GLY A 26 0.28 -4.17 2.84
N SER A 27 -0.88 -4.82 3.00
CA SER A 27 -2.03 -4.24 3.70
C SER A 27 -1.97 -4.39 5.23
N ALA A 28 -0.95 -5.09 5.77
CA ALA A 28 -0.67 -5.22 7.20
C ALA A 28 -1.88 -5.56 8.07
N PRO A 29 -2.53 -6.73 7.93
CA PRO A 29 -3.81 -6.98 8.59
C PRO A 29 -3.82 -6.69 10.09
N ALA A 30 -2.93 -7.29 10.87
CA ALA A 30 -2.91 -7.10 12.32
C ALA A 30 -2.48 -5.68 12.71
N TYR A 31 -1.48 -5.10 12.02
CA TYR A 31 -1.07 -3.71 12.29
C TYR A 31 -2.19 -2.72 11.95
N SER A 32 -2.82 -2.86 10.79
CA SER A 32 -3.91 -1.96 10.38
C SER A 32 -5.08 -2.01 11.35
N ILE A 33 -5.48 -3.20 11.80
CA ILE A 33 -6.51 -3.33 12.83
C ILE A 33 -6.05 -2.67 14.14
N ALA A 34 -4.87 -2.98 14.64
CA ALA A 34 -4.36 -2.46 15.91
C ALA A 34 -4.22 -0.92 15.88
N ALA A 35 -3.55 -0.38 14.86
CA ALA A 35 -3.22 1.02 14.79
C ALA A 35 -4.40 1.92 14.38
N THR A 36 -5.34 1.39 13.59
CA THR A 36 -6.33 2.19 12.88
C THR A 36 -7.74 2.07 13.47
N THR A 37 -8.04 0.97 14.21
CA THR A 37 -9.39 0.76 14.77
C THR A 37 -9.78 1.85 15.76
N ALA A 38 -8.87 2.29 16.63
CA ALA A 38 -9.16 3.38 17.56
C ALA A 38 -9.37 4.73 16.82
N VAL A 39 -8.60 4.99 15.76
CA VAL A 39 -8.78 6.18 14.90
C VAL A 39 -10.13 6.12 14.18
N LEU A 40 -10.50 4.95 13.65
CA LEU A 40 -11.79 4.73 13.00
C LEU A 40 -12.95 4.89 13.99
N ALA A 41 -12.84 4.28 15.18
CA ALA A 41 -13.86 4.41 16.23
C ALA A 41 -14.00 5.86 16.71
N GLY A 42 -12.90 6.61 16.83
CA GLY A 42 -12.93 8.04 17.12
C GLY A 42 -13.61 8.87 16.04
N ALA A 43 -13.43 8.51 14.77
CA ALA A 43 -14.03 9.23 13.65
C ALA A 43 -15.53 8.92 13.45
N VAL A 44 -15.93 7.64 13.61
CA VAL A 44 -17.30 7.22 13.23
C VAL A 44 -17.99 6.30 14.24
N GLY A 45 -17.39 6.05 15.41
CA GLY A 45 -17.97 5.21 16.47
C GLY A 45 -18.34 3.81 15.96
N LEU A 46 -19.56 3.38 16.23
CA LEU A 46 -20.11 2.08 15.83
C LEU A 46 -20.29 1.92 14.30
N ALA A 47 -20.17 2.99 13.51
CA ALA A 47 -20.20 2.91 12.05
C ALA A 47 -18.89 2.41 11.43
N GLY A 48 -17.88 2.04 12.23
CA GLY A 48 -16.62 1.49 11.74
C GLY A 48 -16.78 0.35 10.73
N PRO A 49 -17.55 -0.72 11.03
CA PRO A 49 -17.84 -1.79 10.08
C PRO A 49 -18.48 -1.28 8.77
N ALA A 50 -19.49 -0.39 8.86
CA ALA A 50 -20.09 0.19 7.68
C ALA A 50 -19.10 1.00 6.83
N ALA A 51 -18.19 1.75 7.47
CA ALA A 51 -17.16 2.49 6.75
C ALA A 51 -16.25 1.54 5.93
N LEU A 52 -15.79 0.44 6.53
CA LEU A 52 -14.99 -0.56 5.85
C LEU A 52 -15.77 -1.26 4.72
N LEU A 53 -17.00 -1.70 4.99
CA LEU A 53 -17.85 -2.38 4.01
C LEU A 53 -18.11 -1.50 2.78
N TYR A 54 -18.53 -0.27 2.97
CA TYR A 54 -18.87 0.62 1.86
C TYR A 54 -17.63 1.12 1.12
N CYS A 55 -16.49 1.29 1.80
CA CYS A 55 -15.23 1.64 1.14
C CYS A 55 -14.59 0.46 0.39
N ALA A 56 -14.89 -0.78 0.73
CA ALA A 56 -14.46 -1.95 -0.03
C ALA A 56 -14.99 -1.91 -1.48
N ILE A 57 -16.19 -1.38 -1.71
CA ILE A 57 -16.82 -1.35 -3.03
C ILE A 57 -16.03 -0.47 -4.01
N PRO A 58 -15.76 0.82 -3.75
CA PRO A 58 -14.91 1.63 -4.62
C PRO A 58 -13.46 1.14 -4.66
N MET A 59 -12.91 0.60 -3.55
CA MET A 59 -11.57 0.03 -3.52
C MET A 59 -11.43 -1.18 -4.44
N LEU A 60 -12.45 -2.04 -4.52
CA LEU A 60 -12.49 -3.13 -5.49
C LEU A 60 -12.47 -2.59 -6.93
N GLY A 61 -13.11 -1.44 -7.19
CA GLY A 61 -13.03 -0.73 -8.47
C GLY A 61 -11.60 -0.29 -8.81
N ILE A 62 -10.87 0.20 -7.81
CA ILE A 62 -9.43 0.53 -7.97
C ILE A 62 -8.61 -0.74 -8.22
N ALA A 63 -8.85 -1.82 -7.48
CA ALA A 63 -8.14 -3.09 -7.70
C ALA A 63 -8.38 -3.67 -9.11
N LEU A 64 -9.60 -3.54 -9.64
CA LEU A 64 -9.93 -3.87 -11.02
C LEU A 64 -9.17 -2.97 -12.01
N ALA A 65 -9.04 -1.67 -11.73
CA ALA A 65 -8.25 -0.76 -12.54
C ALA A 65 -6.78 -1.18 -12.63
N PHE A 66 -6.16 -1.47 -11.48
CA PHE A 66 -4.78 -1.96 -11.40
C PHE A 66 -4.61 -3.28 -12.14
N SER A 67 -5.54 -4.22 -11.95
CA SER A 67 -5.54 -5.50 -12.65
C SER A 67 -5.58 -5.33 -14.18
N ARG A 68 -6.38 -4.41 -14.69
CA ARG A 68 -6.47 -4.13 -16.13
C ARG A 68 -5.24 -3.41 -16.66
N LEU A 69 -4.72 -2.42 -15.92
CA LEU A 69 -3.52 -1.69 -16.33
C LEU A 69 -2.28 -2.59 -16.35
N SER A 70 -2.13 -3.51 -15.38
CA SER A 70 -1.05 -4.51 -15.36
C SER A 70 -1.04 -5.42 -16.59
N ARG A 71 -2.20 -5.67 -17.21
CA ARG A 71 -2.29 -6.50 -18.43
C ARG A 71 -1.70 -5.83 -19.65
N ILE A 72 -1.72 -4.51 -19.71
CA ILE A 72 -1.27 -3.75 -20.89
C ILE A 72 0.10 -3.13 -20.73
N ASP A 73 0.57 -2.92 -19.49
CA ASP A 73 1.89 -2.34 -19.22
C ASP A 73 2.51 -2.94 -17.96
N VAL A 74 3.61 -3.68 -18.14
CA VAL A 74 4.43 -4.25 -17.07
C VAL A 74 5.54 -3.27 -16.75
N ASN A 75 5.44 -2.56 -15.63
CA ASN A 75 6.39 -1.53 -15.25
C ASN A 75 6.47 -1.40 -13.72
N ALA A 76 7.69 -1.41 -13.17
CA ALA A 76 7.94 -1.27 -11.74
C ALA A 76 7.42 0.06 -11.16
N GLY A 77 7.20 1.08 -11.99
CA GLY A 77 6.58 2.34 -11.61
C GLY A 77 5.07 2.27 -11.42
N ALA A 78 4.40 1.18 -11.87
CA ALA A 78 2.95 0.98 -11.74
C ALA A 78 2.14 2.24 -12.10
N SER A 79 1.38 2.81 -11.15
CA SER A 79 0.53 3.98 -11.36
C SER A 79 1.28 5.19 -11.96
N TYR A 80 2.55 5.40 -11.57
CA TYR A 80 3.41 6.43 -12.18
C TYR A 80 3.49 6.30 -13.70
N SER A 81 3.78 5.10 -14.21
CA SER A 81 3.88 4.83 -15.63
C SER A 81 2.52 4.91 -16.32
N TRP A 82 1.53 4.21 -15.76
CA TRP A 82 0.20 4.09 -16.38
C TRP A 82 -0.50 5.44 -16.50
N VAL A 83 -0.54 6.23 -15.43
CA VAL A 83 -1.16 7.56 -15.42
C VAL A 83 -0.42 8.51 -16.38
N GLY A 84 0.91 8.47 -16.38
CA GLY A 84 1.71 9.31 -17.27
C GLY A 84 1.49 9.02 -18.76
N ARG A 85 1.30 7.74 -19.10
CA ARG A 85 1.09 7.28 -20.49
C ARG A 85 -0.35 7.29 -20.95
N THR A 86 -1.33 7.39 -20.04
CA THR A 86 -2.76 7.42 -20.39
C THR A 86 -3.36 8.80 -20.29
N LEU A 87 -3.14 9.50 -19.20
CA LEU A 87 -3.71 10.82 -18.91
C LEU A 87 -2.74 11.93 -19.31
N HIS A 88 -1.75 12.19 -18.47
CA HIS A 88 -0.76 13.23 -18.68
C HIS A 88 0.52 12.93 -17.89
N PRO A 89 1.73 13.18 -18.43
CA PRO A 89 2.99 12.89 -17.74
C PRO A 89 3.13 13.56 -16.38
N PHE A 90 2.66 14.80 -16.21
CA PHE A 90 2.68 15.48 -14.92
C PHE A 90 1.80 14.78 -13.89
N LEU A 91 0.61 14.32 -14.27
CA LEU A 91 -0.26 13.54 -13.40
C LEU A 91 0.37 12.19 -13.04
N GLY A 92 1.07 11.56 -13.99
CA GLY A 92 1.84 10.34 -13.73
C GLY A 92 2.94 10.58 -12.70
N PHE A 93 3.69 11.67 -12.85
CA PHE A 93 4.70 12.04 -11.85
C PHE A 93 4.07 12.25 -10.47
N ILE A 94 2.97 13.00 -10.37
CA ILE A 94 2.26 13.25 -9.10
C ILE A 94 1.73 11.94 -8.51
N SER A 95 1.20 11.02 -9.33
CA SER A 95 0.75 9.69 -8.87
C SER A 95 1.90 8.88 -8.24
N GLY A 96 3.05 8.81 -8.92
CA GLY A 96 4.24 8.14 -8.38
C GLY A 96 4.82 8.85 -7.16
N TRP A 97 4.81 10.18 -7.15
CA TRP A 97 5.30 10.98 -6.03
C TRP A 97 4.41 10.84 -4.80
N ALA A 98 3.09 10.77 -4.96
CA ALA A 98 2.15 10.49 -3.87
C ALA A 98 2.49 9.16 -3.17
N LEU A 99 2.78 8.10 -3.94
CA LEU A 99 3.27 6.84 -3.38
C LEU A 99 4.61 7.01 -2.66
N VAL A 100 5.55 7.76 -3.21
CA VAL A 100 6.87 7.99 -2.56
C VAL A 100 6.71 8.66 -1.20
N ILE A 101 5.86 9.69 -1.12
CA ILE A 101 5.63 10.41 0.13
C ILE A 101 4.85 9.57 1.13
N SER A 102 3.74 8.92 0.71
CA SER A 102 2.96 8.04 1.61
C SER A 102 3.82 6.94 2.21
N ALA A 103 4.63 6.29 1.38
CA ALA A 103 5.57 5.26 1.85
C ALA A 103 6.63 5.81 2.81
N THR A 104 7.15 7.02 2.55
CA THR A 104 8.15 7.66 3.43
C THR A 104 7.54 8.02 4.80
N ILE A 105 6.31 8.55 4.81
CA ILE A 105 5.58 8.82 6.06
C ILE A 105 5.30 7.51 6.80
N PHE A 106 4.91 6.46 6.08
CA PHE A 106 4.66 5.14 6.68
C PHE A 106 5.91 4.54 7.32
N MET A 107 7.11 4.77 6.78
CA MET A 107 8.35 4.31 7.41
C MET A 107 8.50 4.88 8.83
N VAL A 108 8.03 6.11 9.07
CA VAL A 108 7.97 6.70 10.41
C VAL A 108 6.84 6.07 11.23
N ALA A 109 5.62 6.07 10.69
CA ALA A 109 4.42 5.59 11.37
C ALA A 109 4.48 4.09 11.73
N GLY A 110 5.10 3.26 10.89
CA GLY A 110 5.23 1.82 11.14
C GLY A 110 6.43 1.45 12.03
N SER A 111 7.53 2.21 11.96
CA SER A 111 8.72 1.90 12.76
C SER A 111 8.51 2.12 14.26
N LEU A 112 7.72 3.12 14.63
CA LEU A 112 7.47 3.44 16.03
C LEU A 112 6.67 2.33 16.74
N PRO A 113 5.53 1.84 16.19
CA PRO A 113 4.82 0.67 16.71
C PRO A 113 5.68 -0.62 16.75
N ALA A 114 6.56 -0.84 15.75
CA ALA A 114 7.45 -1.99 15.80
C ALA A 114 8.36 -1.97 17.04
N GLY A 115 8.83 -0.78 17.42
CA GLY A 115 9.60 -0.59 18.65
C GLY A 115 8.77 -0.79 19.91
N SER A 116 7.64 -0.08 20.04
CA SER A 116 6.79 -0.14 21.23
C SER A 116 6.19 -1.52 21.45
N MET A 117 5.71 -2.22 20.39
CA MET A 117 5.20 -3.59 20.49
C MET A 117 6.27 -4.59 20.92
N THR A 118 7.52 -4.42 20.44
CA THR A 118 8.63 -5.24 20.91
C THR A 118 8.85 -5.08 22.40
N LEU A 119 8.83 -3.84 22.90
CA LEU A 119 9.01 -3.55 24.33
C LEU A 119 7.84 -4.02 25.17
N ALA A 120 6.61 -3.88 24.69
CA ALA A 120 5.39 -4.35 25.35
C ALA A 120 5.38 -5.85 25.63
N LEU A 121 6.09 -6.67 24.84
CA LEU A 121 6.26 -8.11 25.12
C LEU A 121 7.00 -8.39 26.43
N PHE A 122 7.85 -7.45 26.88
CA PHE A 122 8.65 -7.56 28.09
C PHE A 122 8.01 -6.79 29.26
N ASP A 123 7.67 -5.53 29.03
CA ASP A 123 7.09 -4.64 30.03
C ASP A 123 6.32 -3.50 29.34
N GLU A 124 5.05 -3.29 29.74
CA GLU A 124 4.20 -2.23 29.17
C GLU A 124 4.75 -0.83 29.44
N GLY A 125 5.36 -0.62 30.61
CA GLY A 125 5.96 0.69 30.95
C GLY A 125 7.17 1.05 30.08
N LEU A 126 7.87 0.06 29.51
CA LEU A 126 8.93 0.32 28.54
C LEU A 126 8.37 0.76 27.17
N ALA A 127 7.21 0.27 26.80
CA ALA A 127 6.56 0.62 25.54
C ALA A 127 6.15 2.11 25.47
N ASP A 128 5.84 2.71 26.60
CA ASP A 128 5.49 4.13 26.71
C ASP A 128 6.69 5.07 26.54
N ASN A 129 7.91 4.53 26.63
CA ASN A 129 9.12 5.30 26.42
C ASN A 129 9.39 5.51 24.92
N THR A 130 8.99 6.66 24.40
CA THR A 130 9.13 7.01 22.97
C THR A 130 10.58 6.91 22.48
N ALA A 131 11.56 7.34 23.27
CA ALA A 131 12.97 7.29 22.87
C ALA A 131 13.45 5.83 22.73
N LEU A 132 13.10 4.97 23.68
CA LEU A 132 13.46 3.54 23.63
C LEU A 132 12.73 2.84 22.47
N SER A 133 11.44 3.12 22.29
CA SER A 133 10.64 2.63 21.17
C SER A 133 11.23 3.05 19.82
N THR A 134 11.77 4.28 19.74
CA THR A 134 12.47 4.72 18.52
C THR A 134 13.77 3.96 18.28
N VAL A 135 14.57 3.70 19.30
CA VAL A 135 15.82 2.93 19.12
C VAL A 135 15.52 1.50 18.64
N VAL A 136 14.55 0.82 19.28
CA VAL A 136 14.16 -0.54 18.88
C VAL A 136 13.50 -0.56 17.51
N GLY A 137 12.63 0.42 17.22
CA GLY A 137 12.00 0.58 15.89
C GLY A 137 13.03 0.85 14.78
N ALA A 138 14.05 1.67 15.05
CA ALA A 138 15.16 1.91 14.13
C ALA A 138 15.96 0.61 13.87
N ALA A 139 16.15 -0.23 14.88
CA ALA A 139 16.81 -1.51 14.70
C ALA A 139 15.99 -2.43 13.75
N TRP A 140 14.68 -2.53 13.93
CA TRP A 140 13.79 -3.26 13.02
C TRP A 140 13.84 -2.69 11.60
N PHE A 141 13.75 -1.36 11.47
CA PHE A 141 13.85 -0.70 10.17
C PHE A 141 15.16 -1.02 9.44
N LEU A 142 16.29 -1.00 10.14
CA LEU A 142 17.60 -1.33 9.57
C LEU A 142 17.69 -2.82 9.17
N VAL A 143 17.09 -3.73 9.95
CA VAL A 143 16.99 -5.15 9.59
C VAL A 143 16.20 -5.32 8.31
N MET A 144 15.04 -4.68 8.18
CA MET A 144 14.21 -4.75 6.96
C MET A 144 14.89 -4.09 5.76
N LEU A 145 15.60 -2.99 5.97
CA LEU A 145 16.42 -2.36 4.95
C LEU A 145 17.47 -3.35 4.39
N ALA A 146 18.13 -4.08 5.28
CA ALA A 146 19.11 -5.10 4.89
C ALA A 146 18.47 -6.28 4.12
N VAL A 147 17.29 -6.74 4.54
CA VAL A 147 16.53 -7.80 3.85
C VAL A 147 16.14 -7.35 2.43
N VAL A 148 15.59 -6.15 2.28
CA VAL A 148 15.20 -5.61 0.96
C VAL A 148 16.42 -5.39 0.06
N LEU A 149 17.58 -4.98 0.60
CA LEU A 149 18.84 -4.91 -0.12
C LEU A 149 19.28 -6.30 -0.64
N GLY A 150 19.02 -7.36 0.12
CA GLY A 150 19.36 -8.74 -0.23
C GLY A 150 18.56 -9.33 -1.40
N GLY A 151 17.47 -8.66 -1.82
CA GLY A 151 16.73 -8.98 -3.03
C GLY A 151 15.33 -9.55 -2.80
N ALA A 152 14.51 -9.50 -3.85
CA ALA A 152 13.08 -9.87 -3.78
C ALA A 152 12.84 -11.31 -3.28
N ARG A 153 13.72 -12.25 -3.60
CA ARG A 153 13.60 -13.65 -3.14
C ARG A 153 13.75 -13.78 -1.62
N LEU A 154 14.69 -13.03 -1.02
CA LEU A 154 14.87 -13.01 0.44
C LEU A 154 13.68 -12.34 1.12
N THR A 155 13.25 -11.19 0.60
CA THR A 155 12.06 -10.46 1.04
C THR A 155 10.83 -11.36 1.08
N VAL A 156 10.51 -12.05 -0.02
CA VAL A 156 9.33 -12.93 -0.07
C VAL A 156 9.42 -14.09 0.92
N ARG A 157 10.60 -14.67 1.16
CA ARG A 157 10.75 -15.73 2.17
C ARG A 157 10.49 -15.22 3.57
N ALA A 158 10.98 -14.03 3.90
CA ALA A 158 10.70 -13.39 5.18
C ALA A 158 9.18 -13.12 5.32
N GLN A 159 8.56 -12.60 4.27
CA GLN A 159 7.11 -12.35 4.22
C GLN A 159 6.28 -13.63 4.42
N LEU A 160 6.63 -14.72 3.76
CA LEU A 160 5.94 -16.02 3.93
C LEU A 160 5.90 -16.47 5.38
N ILE A 161 6.99 -16.29 6.11
CA ILE A 161 7.07 -16.68 7.53
C ILE A 161 6.25 -15.69 8.37
N MET A 162 6.52 -14.39 8.25
CA MET A 162 5.89 -13.38 9.09
C MET A 162 4.37 -13.32 8.87
N SER A 163 3.92 -13.21 7.62
CA SER A 163 2.49 -13.18 7.31
C SER A 163 1.79 -14.52 7.54
N GLY A 164 2.49 -15.64 7.35
CA GLY A 164 1.94 -16.96 7.67
C GLY A 164 1.62 -17.11 9.14
N VAL A 165 2.54 -16.70 10.03
CA VAL A 165 2.32 -16.72 11.48
C VAL A 165 1.25 -15.71 11.89
N GLU A 166 1.30 -14.49 11.37
CA GLU A 166 0.30 -13.44 11.59
C GLU A 166 -1.12 -13.93 11.27
N LEU A 167 -1.31 -14.43 10.04
CA LEU A 167 -2.64 -14.88 9.58
C LEU A 167 -3.14 -16.08 10.36
N ALA A 168 -2.24 -17.00 10.77
CA ALA A 168 -2.62 -18.11 11.64
C ALA A 168 -3.11 -17.63 13.00
N ILE A 169 -2.42 -16.67 13.63
CA ILE A 169 -2.84 -16.06 14.89
C ILE A 169 -4.20 -15.36 14.71
N LEU A 170 -4.34 -14.51 13.69
CA LEU A 170 -5.60 -13.81 13.42
C LEU A 170 -6.75 -14.80 13.18
N ALA A 171 -6.54 -15.87 12.43
CA ALA A 171 -7.58 -16.89 12.20
C ALA A 171 -8.03 -17.55 13.50
N VAL A 172 -7.10 -17.90 14.39
CA VAL A 172 -7.41 -18.47 15.72
C VAL A 172 -8.24 -17.46 16.53
N PHE A 173 -7.80 -16.21 16.62
CA PHE A 173 -8.51 -15.21 17.42
C PHE A 173 -9.86 -14.80 16.81
N ALA A 174 -10.02 -14.82 15.49
CA ALA A 174 -11.32 -14.62 14.85
C ALA A 174 -12.31 -15.73 15.28
N VAL A 175 -11.86 -16.99 15.35
CA VAL A 175 -12.69 -18.08 15.83
C VAL A 175 -13.00 -17.94 17.32
N LEU A 176 -12.01 -17.64 18.16
CA LEU A 176 -12.20 -17.45 19.59
C LEU A 176 -13.16 -16.31 19.88
N ALA A 177 -13.07 -15.18 19.14
CA ALA A 177 -13.95 -14.03 19.29
C ALA A 177 -15.44 -14.38 19.00
N VAL A 178 -15.70 -15.23 18.01
CA VAL A 178 -17.07 -15.69 17.69
C VAL A 178 -17.69 -16.49 18.84
N PHE A 179 -16.88 -17.27 19.58
CA PHE A 179 -17.34 -18.09 20.70
C PHE A 179 -17.20 -17.41 22.06
N HIS A 180 -16.74 -16.17 22.10
CA HIS A 180 -16.62 -15.40 23.34
C HIS A 180 -18.02 -15.02 23.87
N ALA A 181 -18.29 -15.35 25.15
CA ALA A 181 -19.63 -15.18 25.73
C ALA A 181 -19.84 -13.81 26.40
N ASP A 182 -18.77 -13.22 26.94
CA ASP A 182 -18.82 -11.97 27.69
C ASP A 182 -18.65 -10.76 26.77
N ASN A 183 -19.78 -10.35 26.14
CA ASN A 183 -19.78 -9.24 25.19
C ASN A 183 -20.15 -7.92 25.88
N SER A 184 -19.38 -6.86 25.62
CA SER A 184 -19.70 -5.50 26.08
C SER A 184 -20.96 -4.95 25.39
N LEU A 185 -21.14 -5.27 24.11
CA LEU A 185 -22.27 -4.82 23.32
C LEU A 185 -22.67 -5.92 22.31
N PRO A 186 -23.93 -6.38 22.26
CA PRO A 186 -24.36 -7.34 21.26
C PRO A 186 -24.28 -6.74 19.86
N PHE A 187 -23.92 -7.57 18.88
CA PHE A 187 -23.90 -7.16 17.48
C PHE A 187 -25.31 -6.70 17.03
N ASP A 188 -25.36 -5.54 16.35
CA ASP A 188 -26.56 -5.01 15.73
C ASP A 188 -26.34 -4.75 14.23
N TRP A 189 -27.27 -5.19 13.41
CA TRP A 189 -27.21 -4.99 11.95
C TRP A 189 -27.16 -3.52 11.52
N SER A 190 -27.61 -2.59 12.39
CA SER A 190 -27.49 -1.15 12.13
C SER A 190 -26.07 -0.67 11.99
N TRP A 191 -25.07 -1.40 12.55
CA TRP A 191 -23.65 -1.08 12.43
C TRP A 191 -23.12 -1.21 10.99
N LEU A 192 -23.85 -1.95 10.15
CA LEU A 192 -23.55 -2.07 8.72
C LEU A 192 -24.34 -1.08 7.87
N GLY A 193 -25.18 -0.23 8.51
CA GLY A 193 -25.98 0.80 7.85
C GLY A 193 -25.39 2.20 8.00
N PHE A 194 -26.12 3.19 7.47
CA PHE A 194 -25.72 4.60 7.53
C PHE A 194 -26.20 5.35 8.79
N SER A 195 -26.97 4.69 9.66
CA SER A 195 -27.63 5.32 10.82
C SER A 195 -26.68 5.83 11.90
N HIS A 196 -25.47 5.30 11.95
CA HIS A 196 -24.45 5.66 12.94
C HIS A 196 -23.43 6.69 12.43
N PHE A 197 -23.53 7.12 11.16
CA PHE A 197 -22.68 8.20 10.65
C PHE A 197 -23.27 9.56 11.00
N ASP A 198 -22.41 10.50 11.35
CA ASP A 198 -22.79 11.91 11.53
C ASP A 198 -22.82 12.61 10.16
N GLY A 199 -23.79 12.24 9.34
CA GLY A 199 -23.97 12.79 8.02
C GLY A 199 -22.90 12.37 6.98
N VAL A 200 -22.80 13.18 5.92
CA VAL A 200 -21.89 12.92 4.80
C VAL A 200 -20.43 13.16 5.20
N SER A 201 -20.15 14.18 6.01
CA SER A 201 -18.78 14.46 6.48
C SER A 201 -18.27 13.36 7.42
N GLY A 202 -19.11 12.86 8.33
CA GLY A 202 -18.77 11.72 9.18
C GLY A 202 -18.45 10.48 8.35
N PHE A 203 -19.23 10.18 7.32
CA PHE A 203 -18.90 9.08 6.39
C PHE A 203 -17.58 9.32 5.66
N ALA A 204 -17.31 10.56 5.19
CA ALA A 204 -16.06 10.88 4.49
C ALA A 204 -14.84 10.73 5.39
N SER A 205 -14.92 11.13 6.66
CA SER A 205 -13.86 10.95 7.66
C SER A 205 -13.57 9.47 7.91
N GLY A 206 -14.59 8.65 8.08
CA GLY A 206 -14.44 7.19 8.18
C GLY A 206 -13.88 6.57 6.91
N ALA A 207 -14.29 7.05 5.74
CA ALA A 207 -13.82 6.58 4.44
C ALA A 207 -12.33 6.88 4.20
N LEU A 208 -11.83 8.04 4.66
CA LEU A 208 -10.40 8.37 4.58
C LEU A 208 -9.56 7.39 5.42
N VAL A 209 -10.00 7.08 6.64
CA VAL A 209 -9.36 6.09 7.50
C VAL A 209 -9.45 4.70 6.86
N ALA A 210 -10.60 4.33 6.29
CA ALA A 210 -10.78 3.06 5.58
C ALA A 210 -9.87 2.97 4.34
N ALA A 211 -9.59 4.08 3.64
CA ALA A 211 -8.64 4.09 2.53
C ALA A 211 -7.23 3.66 2.98
N PHE A 212 -6.80 4.03 4.19
CA PHE A 212 -5.55 3.55 4.77
C PHE A 212 -5.60 2.05 5.08
N TYR A 213 -6.70 1.53 5.63
CA TYR A 213 -6.88 0.08 5.83
C TYR A 213 -6.68 -0.72 4.54
N TYR A 214 -7.22 -0.22 3.42
CA TYR A 214 -7.14 -0.87 2.12
C TYR A 214 -5.89 -0.49 1.32
N TRP A 215 -4.88 0.09 1.91
CA TRP A 215 -3.64 0.42 1.23
C TRP A 215 -2.63 -0.73 1.28
N GLY A 216 -1.72 -0.75 0.30
CA GLY A 216 -0.52 -1.60 0.28
C GLY A 216 -0.61 -2.87 -0.54
N TRP A 217 -1.81 -3.40 -0.84
CA TRP A 217 -1.98 -4.57 -1.73
C TRP A 217 -1.43 -4.32 -3.14
N ASP A 218 -1.35 -3.08 -3.56
CA ASP A 218 -0.89 -2.63 -4.88
C ASP A 218 0.64 -2.75 -5.07
N VAL A 219 1.39 -3.12 -4.02
CA VAL A 219 2.81 -3.52 -4.11
C VAL A 219 3.03 -4.59 -5.18
N THR A 220 2.06 -5.45 -5.42
CA THR A 220 2.08 -6.47 -6.49
C THR A 220 2.39 -5.86 -7.85
N SER A 221 1.85 -4.68 -8.14
CA SER A 221 2.04 -3.97 -9.39
C SER A 221 3.46 -3.39 -9.53
N ASN A 222 4.06 -2.93 -8.45
CA ASN A 222 5.45 -2.48 -8.42
C ASN A 222 6.46 -3.64 -8.56
N LEU A 223 6.05 -4.85 -8.17
CA LEU A 223 6.81 -6.09 -8.36
C LEU A 223 6.60 -6.74 -9.73
N SER A 224 5.87 -6.08 -10.64
CA SER A 224 5.49 -6.65 -11.92
C SER A 224 6.68 -7.11 -12.78
N GLU A 225 7.80 -6.39 -12.78
CA GLU A 225 9.01 -6.77 -13.53
C GLU A 225 9.74 -7.99 -12.93
N GLU A 226 9.43 -8.37 -11.68
CA GLU A 226 10.02 -9.50 -10.94
C GLU A 226 9.07 -10.72 -10.89
N THR A 227 7.81 -10.57 -11.32
CA THR A 227 6.74 -11.57 -11.23
C THR A 227 6.61 -12.39 -12.52
N ARG A 228 6.39 -13.71 -12.38
CA ARG A 228 6.09 -14.63 -13.48
C ARG A 228 4.69 -14.37 -14.00
N ASP A 229 4.50 -14.44 -15.34
CA ASP A 229 3.21 -14.15 -15.98
C ASP A 229 2.56 -12.87 -15.39
N SER A 230 3.36 -11.85 -15.27
CA SER A 230 3.08 -10.61 -14.54
C SER A 230 1.77 -9.95 -15.00
N ARG A 231 1.47 -9.97 -16.31
CA ARG A 231 0.24 -9.40 -16.89
C ARG A 231 -1.05 -9.97 -16.29
N ARG A 232 -1.00 -11.19 -15.76
CA ARG A 232 -2.14 -11.85 -15.12
C ARG A 232 -1.97 -11.93 -13.62
N THR A 233 -0.79 -12.32 -13.18
CA THR A 233 -0.50 -12.63 -11.77
C THR A 233 -0.64 -11.42 -10.86
N THR A 234 -0.05 -10.27 -11.22
CA THR A 234 -0.04 -9.09 -10.35
C THR A 234 -1.44 -8.56 -10.06
N GLY A 235 -2.27 -8.44 -11.10
CA GLY A 235 -3.64 -7.98 -10.95
C GLY A 235 -4.53 -8.96 -10.18
N LEU A 236 -4.39 -10.27 -10.45
CA LEU A 236 -5.13 -11.30 -9.73
C LEU A 236 -4.74 -11.34 -8.24
N ALA A 237 -3.44 -11.26 -7.96
CA ALA A 237 -2.94 -11.25 -6.58
C ALA A 237 -3.43 -10.03 -5.79
N GLY A 238 -3.46 -8.85 -6.40
CA GLY A 238 -4.02 -7.65 -5.79
C GLY A 238 -5.52 -7.82 -5.46
N LEU A 239 -6.32 -8.35 -6.38
CA LEU A 239 -7.75 -8.60 -6.15
C LEU A 239 -7.99 -9.62 -5.02
N ILE A 240 -7.23 -10.72 -5.00
CA ILE A 240 -7.30 -11.71 -3.92
C ILE A 240 -6.87 -11.07 -2.59
N GLY A 241 -5.79 -10.28 -2.59
CA GLY A 241 -5.31 -9.57 -1.41
C GLY A 241 -6.38 -8.67 -0.81
N VAL A 242 -7.01 -7.81 -1.63
CA VAL A 242 -8.12 -6.94 -1.19
C VAL A 242 -9.27 -7.75 -0.58
N GLY A 243 -9.64 -8.89 -1.19
CA GLY A 243 -10.70 -9.74 -0.66
C GLY A 243 -10.36 -10.35 0.71
N ILE A 244 -9.12 -10.83 0.89
CA ILE A 244 -8.66 -11.40 2.17
C ILE A 244 -8.64 -10.33 3.26
N VAL A 245 -8.04 -9.18 2.98
CA VAL A 245 -7.93 -8.12 4.00
C VAL A 245 -9.29 -7.51 4.34
N PHE A 246 -10.20 -7.39 3.37
CA PHE A 246 -11.58 -6.99 3.64
C PHE A 246 -12.24 -7.88 4.69
N LEU A 247 -12.18 -9.20 4.50
CA LEU A 247 -12.78 -10.15 5.44
C LEU A 247 -12.16 -10.04 6.84
N LEU A 248 -10.84 -9.92 6.93
CA LEU A 248 -10.15 -9.75 8.20
C LEU A 248 -10.54 -8.46 8.90
N PHE A 249 -10.57 -7.34 8.17
CA PHE A 249 -10.91 -6.04 8.74
C PHE A 249 -12.35 -6.00 9.27
N GLU A 250 -13.32 -6.53 8.50
CA GLU A 250 -14.70 -6.62 8.94
C GLU A 250 -14.86 -7.47 10.20
N VAL A 251 -14.30 -8.68 10.18
CA VAL A 251 -14.40 -9.61 11.32
C VAL A 251 -13.83 -8.99 12.59
N PHE A 252 -12.63 -8.40 12.51
CA PHE A 252 -11.98 -7.85 13.70
C PHE A 252 -12.58 -6.53 14.14
N THR A 253 -13.04 -5.66 13.24
CA THR A 253 -13.73 -4.42 13.63
C THR A 253 -15.06 -4.71 14.32
N ILE A 254 -15.82 -5.67 13.83
CA ILE A 254 -17.03 -6.14 14.51
C ILE A 254 -16.67 -6.77 15.85
N ALA A 255 -15.66 -7.65 15.92
CA ALA A 255 -15.26 -8.30 17.17
C ALA A 255 -14.80 -7.29 18.23
N VAL A 256 -14.05 -6.26 17.84
CA VAL A 256 -13.63 -5.17 18.73
C VAL A 256 -14.85 -4.42 19.28
N ASN A 257 -15.82 -4.05 18.43
CA ASN A 257 -17.02 -3.34 18.86
C ASN A 257 -17.94 -4.19 19.75
N VAL A 258 -17.97 -5.52 19.55
CA VAL A 258 -18.78 -6.45 20.35
C VAL A 258 -18.16 -6.69 21.72
N ILE A 259 -16.85 -6.94 21.76
CA ILE A 259 -16.16 -7.42 22.96
C ILE A 259 -15.67 -6.26 23.83
N LEU A 260 -15.13 -5.18 23.22
CA LEU A 260 -14.58 -4.05 23.95
C LEU A 260 -15.60 -2.91 24.06
N SER A 261 -15.63 -2.24 25.19
CA SER A 261 -16.36 -0.98 25.34
C SER A 261 -15.65 0.16 24.60
N SER A 262 -16.38 1.21 24.23
CA SER A 262 -15.82 2.41 23.59
C SER A 262 -14.67 3.02 24.40
N GLN A 263 -14.77 2.99 25.74
CA GLN A 263 -13.72 3.48 26.64
C GLN A 263 -12.43 2.61 26.56
N GLN A 264 -12.60 1.29 26.43
CA GLN A 264 -11.44 0.39 26.26
C GLN A 264 -10.77 0.59 24.90
N ILE A 265 -11.56 0.81 23.83
CA ILE A 265 -11.03 1.09 22.49
C ILE A 265 -10.21 2.39 22.51
N GLU A 266 -10.76 3.47 23.05
CA GLU A 266 -10.10 4.76 23.15
C GLU A 266 -8.82 4.69 24.01
N LYS A 267 -8.93 4.09 25.20
CA LYS A 267 -7.80 3.96 26.14
C LYS A 267 -6.63 3.17 25.57
N ASN A 268 -6.93 2.09 24.81
CA ASN A 268 -5.89 1.21 24.30
C ASN A 268 -5.26 1.71 22.98
N GLY A 269 -5.92 2.61 22.24
CA GLY A 269 -5.34 3.21 21.02
C GLY A 269 -4.74 2.16 20.08
N ALA A 270 -3.43 2.25 19.81
CA ALA A 270 -2.72 1.31 18.94
C ALA A 270 -2.57 -0.12 19.55
N ASN A 271 -2.95 -0.32 20.81
CA ASN A 271 -2.92 -1.62 21.49
C ASN A 271 -4.29 -2.33 21.52
N VAL A 272 -5.28 -1.85 20.75
CA VAL A 272 -6.65 -2.37 20.80
C VAL A 272 -6.73 -3.89 20.55
N LEU A 273 -5.87 -4.43 19.70
CA LEU A 273 -5.81 -5.89 19.49
C LEU A 273 -5.26 -6.64 20.72
N ALA A 274 -4.30 -6.06 21.43
CA ALA A 274 -3.82 -6.65 22.67
C ALA A 274 -4.94 -6.71 23.72
N ALA A 275 -5.75 -5.64 23.83
CA ALA A 275 -6.90 -5.62 24.71
C ALA A 275 -7.95 -6.66 24.31
N LEU A 276 -8.27 -6.77 23.01
CA LEU A 276 -9.15 -7.83 22.51
C LEU A 276 -8.63 -9.23 22.86
N GLY A 277 -7.33 -9.44 22.68
CA GLY A 277 -6.69 -10.72 22.98
C GLY A 277 -6.78 -11.09 24.44
N GLU A 278 -6.56 -10.14 25.36
CA GLU A 278 -6.64 -10.37 26.80
C GLU A 278 -8.07 -10.72 27.26
N GLU A 279 -9.10 -10.06 26.67
CA GLU A 279 -10.50 -10.41 26.95
C GLU A 279 -10.85 -11.82 26.45
N VAL A 280 -10.45 -12.16 25.22
CA VAL A 280 -10.80 -13.42 24.57
C VAL A 280 -10.01 -14.62 25.17
N TRP A 281 -8.75 -14.41 25.55
CA TRP A 281 -7.87 -15.42 26.11
C TRP A 281 -7.02 -14.79 27.23
N PRO A 282 -7.56 -14.71 28.46
CA PRO A 282 -6.90 -14.05 29.58
C PRO A 282 -5.49 -14.60 29.88
N GLY A 283 -4.55 -13.70 30.13
CA GLY A 283 -3.17 -13.97 30.51
C GLY A 283 -2.19 -14.18 29.35
N TRP A 284 -2.65 -14.68 28.20
CA TRP A 284 -1.77 -14.95 27.05
C TRP A 284 -2.21 -14.26 25.76
N GLY A 285 -3.50 -14.05 25.59
CA GLY A 285 -4.08 -13.60 24.33
C GLY A 285 -3.58 -12.26 23.89
N GLY A 286 -3.45 -11.31 24.82
CA GLY A 286 -2.88 -9.99 24.56
C GLY A 286 -1.46 -10.10 23.98
N LYS A 287 -0.59 -10.87 24.60
CA LYS A 287 0.80 -11.05 24.14
C LYS A 287 0.88 -11.75 22.79
N VAL A 288 0.02 -12.74 22.53
CA VAL A 288 -0.02 -13.45 21.23
C VAL A 288 -0.45 -12.48 20.11
N LEU A 289 -1.45 -11.64 20.37
CA LEU A 289 -1.85 -10.62 19.38
C LEU A 289 -0.81 -9.50 19.20
N VAL A 290 -0.08 -9.11 20.26
CA VAL A 290 1.07 -8.21 20.13
C VAL A 290 2.14 -8.80 19.19
N VAL A 291 2.41 -10.11 19.28
CA VAL A 291 3.33 -10.79 18.34
C VAL A 291 2.80 -10.70 16.90
N ALA A 292 1.49 -10.91 16.67
CA ALA A 292 0.91 -10.77 15.34
C ALA A 292 1.05 -9.34 14.82
N VAL A 293 0.76 -8.32 15.64
CA VAL A 293 0.92 -6.90 15.28
C VAL A 293 2.37 -6.57 14.97
N LEU A 294 3.32 -7.04 15.75
CA LEU A 294 4.75 -6.85 15.52
C LEU A 294 5.19 -7.45 14.18
N LEU A 295 4.82 -8.70 13.92
CA LEU A 295 5.14 -9.38 12.65
C LEU A 295 4.52 -8.66 11.46
N SER A 296 3.25 -8.25 11.58
CA SER A 296 2.53 -7.47 10.57
C SER A 296 3.23 -6.13 10.28
N THR A 297 3.60 -5.40 11.32
CA THR A 297 4.28 -4.10 11.20
C THR A 297 5.62 -4.23 10.49
N VAL A 298 6.44 -5.20 10.91
CA VAL A 298 7.76 -5.47 10.31
C VAL A 298 7.61 -5.93 8.86
N ALA A 299 6.63 -6.80 8.57
CA ALA A 299 6.31 -7.26 7.23
C ALA A 299 5.92 -6.09 6.31
N THR A 300 5.12 -5.17 6.82
CA THR A 300 4.66 -4.02 6.02
C THR A 300 5.73 -2.97 5.82
N LEU A 301 6.60 -2.74 6.78
CA LEU A 301 7.80 -1.91 6.56
C LEU A 301 8.63 -2.44 5.38
N GLU A 302 8.79 -3.76 5.30
CA GLU A 302 9.51 -4.42 4.20
C GLU A 302 8.79 -4.27 2.86
N THR A 303 7.48 -4.54 2.80
CA THR A 303 6.70 -4.42 1.55
C THR A 303 6.60 -2.98 1.07
N THR A 304 6.41 -2.03 1.96
CA THR A 304 6.36 -0.60 1.61
C THR A 304 7.73 -0.10 1.11
N LEU A 305 8.82 -0.55 1.74
CA LEU A 305 10.17 -0.21 1.30
C LEU A 305 10.45 -0.78 -0.11
N ILE A 306 10.03 -2.03 -0.38
CA ILE A 306 10.20 -2.62 -1.71
C ILE A 306 9.36 -1.87 -2.74
N GLN A 307 8.14 -1.49 -2.41
CA GLN A 307 7.22 -0.76 -3.27
C GLN A 307 7.77 0.61 -3.70
N VAL A 308 8.14 1.44 -2.73
CA VAL A 308 8.63 2.79 -3.00
C VAL A 308 9.95 2.79 -3.77
N THR A 309 10.83 1.83 -3.47
CA THR A 309 12.13 1.74 -4.15
C THR A 309 12.00 1.30 -5.61
N ARG A 310 10.99 0.50 -5.98
CA ARG A 310 10.67 0.16 -7.37
C ARG A 310 10.08 1.35 -8.11
N SER A 311 9.21 2.14 -7.47
CA SER A 311 8.71 3.40 -8.04
C SER A 311 9.84 4.39 -8.30
N LEU A 312 10.73 4.62 -7.34
CA LEU A 312 11.90 5.49 -7.52
C LEU A 312 12.89 4.95 -8.54
N PHE A 313 13.06 3.62 -8.62
CA PHE A 313 13.85 2.99 -9.67
C PHE A 313 13.29 3.32 -11.07
N ALA A 314 11.98 3.20 -11.26
CA ALA A 314 11.33 3.55 -12.52
C ALA A 314 11.48 5.06 -12.82
N MET A 315 11.26 5.93 -11.84
CA MET A 315 11.44 7.38 -11.99
C MET A 315 12.89 7.77 -12.31
N GLY A 316 13.86 7.08 -11.72
CA GLY A 316 15.29 7.28 -12.01
C GLY A 316 15.67 6.79 -13.41
N ARG A 317 15.14 5.63 -13.84
CA ARG A 317 15.29 5.06 -15.16
C ARG A 317 14.74 5.99 -16.25
N ASP A 318 13.56 6.55 -16.00
CA ASP A 318 12.86 7.46 -16.91
C ASP A 318 13.38 8.91 -16.83
N ARG A 319 14.38 9.18 -15.98
CA ARG A 319 14.98 10.51 -15.78
C ARG A 319 13.97 11.59 -15.36
N THR A 320 12.99 11.24 -14.55
CA THR A 320 12.12 12.20 -13.85
C THR A 320 12.60 12.48 -12.43
N MET A 321 13.58 11.69 -11.98
CA MET A 321 14.37 11.82 -10.76
C MET A 321 15.83 11.55 -11.09
N PRO A 322 16.78 11.78 -10.15
CA PRO A 322 18.19 11.49 -10.39
C PRO A 322 18.41 10.08 -10.95
N SER A 323 19.09 9.97 -12.09
CA SER A 323 19.31 8.69 -12.78
C SER A 323 20.06 7.64 -11.94
N ALA A 324 20.73 8.08 -10.87
CA ALA A 324 21.38 7.20 -9.90
C ALA A 324 20.35 6.27 -9.20
N LEU A 325 19.10 6.70 -9.01
CA LEU A 325 18.02 5.88 -8.43
C LEU A 325 17.67 4.66 -9.29
N GLY A 326 17.90 4.74 -10.60
CA GLY A 326 17.74 3.63 -11.55
C GLY A 326 18.91 2.64 -11.56
N ARG A 327 19.91 2.77 -10.68
CA ARG A 327 21.05 1.84 -10.63
C ARG A 327 20.71 0.56 -9.89
N VAL A 328 20.99 -0.57 -10.52
CA VAL A 328 20.77 -1.91 -9.97
C VAL A 328 22.11 -2.49 -9.45
N HIS A 329 22.05 -3.09 -8.24
CA HIS A 329 23.22 -3.74 -7.63
C HIS A 329 23.65 -4.97 -8.44
N ARG A 330 24.97 -5.18 -8.55
CA ARG A 330 25.54 -6.21 -9.44
C ARG A 330 25.21 -7.65 -9.02
N THR A 331 25.12 -7.91 -7.73
CA THR A 331 24.91 -9.26 -7.18
C THR A 331 23.45 -9.49 -6.80
N TRP A 332 22.83 -8.53 -6.13
CA TRP A 332 21.48 -8.67 -5.56
C TRP A 332 20.36 -8.31 -6.54
N ASN A 333 20.70 -7.66 -7.68
CA ASN A 333 19.72 -7.17 -8.67
C ASN A 333 18.62 -6.29 -8.08
N THR A 334 18.97 -5.48 -7.08
CA THR A 334 18.08 -4.54 -6.37
C THR A 334 18.45 -3.10 -6.69
N PRO A 335 17.52 -2.16 -6.63
CA PRO A 335 17.76 -0.73 -6.85
C PRO A 335 18.41 -0.10 -5.61
N TRP A 336 19.64 -0.48 -5.31
CA TRP A 336 20.33 -0.19 -4.05
C TRP A 336 20.44 1.30 -3.72
N VAL A 337 20.57 2.18 -4.74
CA VAL A 337 20.63 3.64 -4.51
C VAL A 337 19.29 4.15 -4.04
N ALA A 338 18.19 3.69 -4.66
CA ALA A 338 16.84 4.05 -4.23
C ALA A 338 16.57 3.57 -2.79
N ILE A 339 17.00 2.33 -2.47
CA ILE A 339 16.89 1.76 -1.11
C ILE A 339 17.69 2.59 -0.11
N ALA A 340 18.92 2.96 -0.41
CA ALA A 340 19.76 3.76 0.49
C ALA A 340 19.20 5.19 0.71
N VAL A 341 18.70 5.83 -0.35
CA VAL A 341 18.13 7.18 -0.27
C VAL A 341 16.84 7.17 0.57
N VAL A 342 15.89 6.27 0.26
CA VAL A 342 14.64 6.17 1.03
C VAL A 342 14.92 5.77 2.47
N GLY A 343 15.78 4.77 2.67
CA GLY A 343 16.16 4.32 4.01
C GLY A 343 16.81 5.43 4.84
N GLY A 344 17.74 6.18 4.23
CA GLY A 344 18.39 7.31 4.90
C GLY A 344 17.42 8.45 5.26
N VAL A 345 16.57 8.86 4.30
CA VAL A 345 15.57 9.91 4.54
C VAL A 345 14.56 9.47 5.59
N ALA A 346 14.00 8.26 5.46
CA ALA A 346 13.03 7.73 6.41
C ALA A 346 13.62 7.60 7.82
N LEU A 347 14.85 7.14 7.97
CA LEU A 347 15.52 7.04 9.27
C LEU A 347 15.72 8.42 9.93
N VAL A 348 16.14 9.41 9.15
CA VAL A 348 16.29 10.79 9.67
C VAL A 348 14.94 11.34 10.12
N LEU A 349 13.90 11.18 9.31
CA LEU A 349 12.53 11.62 9.66
C LEU A 349 12.00 10.86 10.88
N PHE A 350 12.26 9.56 10.97
CA PHE A 350 11.85 8.74 12.09
C PHE A 350 12.51 9.18 13.40
N VAL A 351 13.81 9.40 13.39
CA VAL A 351 14.51 9.93 14.58
C VAL A 351 14.02 11.34 14.94
N ALA A 352 13.79 12.19 13.93
CA ALA A 352 13.28 13.54 14.16
C ALA A 352 11.84 13.56 14.70
N SER A 353 11.03 12.54 14.42
CA SER A 353 9.64 12.46 14.89
C SER A 353 9.50 12.39 16.41
N ASN A 354 10.56 11.96 17.14
CA ASN A 354 10.60 12.01 18.60
C ASN A 354 10.34 13.42 19.18
N ALA A 355 10.57 14.47 18.40
CA ALA A 355 10.34 15.85 18.83
C ALA A 355 8.90 16.34 18.58
N LEU A 356 8.04 15.52 17.94
CA LEU A 356 6.73 15.94 17.44
C LEU A 356 5.56 15.60 18.37
N GLY A 357 5.74 14.72 19.36
CA GLY A 357 4.66 14.36 20.28
C GLY A 357 4.65 12.90 20.71
N SER A 358 3.46 12.42 21.14
CA SER A 358 3.26 11.03 21.53
C SER A 358 3.22 10.08 20.31
N VAL A 359 3.41 8.79 20.56
CA VAL A 359 3.27 7.73 19.51
C VAL A 359 1.91 7.79 18.84
N GLY A 360 0.84 8.01 19.63
CA GLY A 360 -0.52 8.08 19.13
C GLY A 360 -0.78 9.27 18.21
N ASP A 361 -0.29 10.47 18.57
CA ASP A 361 -0.47 11.69 17.76
C ASP A 361 0.25 11.57 16.42
N ILE A 362 1.51 11.11 16.45
CA ILE A 362 2.30 10.89 15.23
C ILE A 362 1.60 9.89 14.30
N LEU A 363 1.03 8.82 14.86
CA LEU A 363 0.34 7.79 14.10
C LEU A 363 -0.96 8.32 13.46
N ALA A 364 -1.78 9.06 14.23
CA ALA A 364 -3.03 9.62 13.74
C ALA A 364 -2.82 10.62 12.57
N ASP A 365 -1.87 11.55 12.73
CA ASP A 365 -1.52 12.52 11.70
C ASP A 365 -0.94 11.84 10.45
N ALA A 366 -0.10 10.81 10.64
CA ALA A 366 0.47 10.03 9.54
C ALA A 366 -0.60 9.27 8.76
N ILE A 367 -1.52 8.57 9.43
CA ILE A 367 -2.62 7.84 8.79
C ILE A 367 -3.47 8.78 7.93
N SER A 368 -3.83 9.94 8.47
CA SER A 368 -4.63 10.95 7.78
C SER A 368 -3.90 11.53 6.57
N ALA A 369 -2.62 11.89 6.70
CA ALA A 369 -1.81 12.41 5.61
C ALA A 369 -1.60 11.37 4.50
N ILE A 370 -1.35 10.11 4.86
CA ILE A 370 -1.24 8.99 3.92
C ILE A 370 -2.57 8.77 3.19
N GLY A 371 -3.70 8.84 3.89
CA GLY A 371 -5.03 8.70 3.30
C GLY A 371 -5.27 9.70 2.15
N LEU A 372 -4.89 10.97 2.33
CA LEU A 372 -4.97 11.98 1.27
C LEU A 372 -4.13 11.60 0.04
N GLN A 373 -2.95 11.07 0.24
CA GLN A 373 -2.05 10.70 -0.85
C GLN A 373 -2.52 9.43 -1.58
N ILE A 374 -3.06 8.46 -0.85
CA ILE A 374 -3.69 7.26 -1.42
C ILE A 374 -4.85 7.68 -2.31
N ALA A 375 -5.70 8.60 -1.85
CA ALA A 375 -6.84 9.08 -2.62
C ALA A 375 -6.40 9.69 -3.97
N VAL A 376 -5.29 10.43 -3.99
CA VAL A 376 -4.73 11.00 -5.22
C VAL A 376 -4.26 9.91 -6.18
N TYR A 377 -3.36 9.01 -5.77
CA TYR A 377 -2.76 8.10 -6.74
C TYR A 377 -3.69 6.94 -7.14
N TYR A 378 -4.57 6.48 -6.24
CA TYR A 378 -5.60 5.51 -6.59
C TYR A 378 -6.66 6.13 -7.51
N GLY A 379 -7.12 7.35 -7.23
CA GLY A 379 -8.05 8.07 -8.08
C GLY A 379 -7.50 8.27 -9.49
N LEU A 380 -6.24 8.70 -9.62
CA LEU A 380 -5.58 8.86 -10.92
C LEU A 380 -5.40 7.53 -11.65
N ALA A 381 -5.05 6.44 -10.96
CA ALA A 381 -4.92 5.12 -11.56
C ALA A 381 -6.28 4.57 -12.05
N GLY A 382 -7.36 4.77 -11.28
CA GLY A 382 -8.72 4.44 -11.68
C GLY A 382 -9.14 5.13 -12.97
N LEU A 383 -8.93 6.46 -13.06
CA LEU A 383 -9.17 7.23 -14.29
C LEU A 383 -8.30 6.75 -15.45
N ALA A 384 -7.02 6.45 -15.19
CA ALA A 384 -6.11 5.95 -16.21
C ALA A 384 -6.61 4.64 -16.83
N ALA A 385 -7.17 3.73 -16.03
CA ALA A 385 -7.76 2.49 -16.53
C ALA A 385 -8.95 2.77 -17.48
N VAL A 386 -9.88 3.63 -17.06
CA VAL A 386 -11.03 4.00 -17.89
C VAL A 386 -10.59 4.59 -19.24
N VAL A 387 -9.61 5.50 -19.21
CA VAL A 387 -9.10 6.14 -20.43
C VAL A 387 -8.34 5.16 -21.32
N ALA A 388 -7.53 4.26 -20.74
CA ALA A 388 -6.80 3.24 -21.50
C ALA A 388 -7.74 2.28 -22.23
N TYR A 389 -8.85 1.91 -21.58
CA TYR A 389 -9.82 0.93 -22.12
C TYR A 389 -11.01 1.55 -22.85
N ARG A 390 -11.13 2.90 -22.94
CA ARG A 390 -12.31 3.60 -23.49
C ARG A 390 -12.84 3.07 -24.83
N LYS A 391 -11.97 2.56 -25.70
CA LYS A 391 -12.35 2.00 -27.01
C LYS A 391 -12.87 0.57 -26.94
N THR A 392 -12.66 -0.13 -25.83
CA THR A 392 -13.03 -1.53 -25.64
C THR A 392 -14.16 -1.72 -24.64
N LEU A 393 -14.55 -0.68 -23.90
CA LEU A 393 -15.56 -0.75 -22.83
C LEU A 393 -16.91 -1.24 -23.36
N LEU A 394 -17.29 -0.86 -24.57
CA LEU A 394 -18.59 -1.23 -25.16
C LEU A 394 -18.58 -2.60 -25.89
N LYS A 395 -17.48 -3.36 -25.83
CA LYS A 395 -17.41 -4.68 -26.46
C LYS A 395 -18.24 -5.74 -25.74
N SER A 396 -18.36 -5.60 -24.40
CA SER A 396 -19.21 -6.48 -23.60
C SER A 396 -19.74 -5.76 -22.36
N PRO A 397 -20.88 -6.21 -21.76
CA PRO A 397 -21.37 -5.68 -20.49
C PRO A 397 -20.35 -5.83 -19.36
N ALA A 398 -19.59 -6.91 -19.35
CA ALA A 398 -18.53 -7.14 -18.36
C ALA A 398 -17.38 -6.14 -18.52
N ASP A 399 -16.97 -5.81 -19.75
CA ASP A 399 -15.96 -4.79 -19.99
C ASP A 399 -16.45 -3.40 -19.57
N PHE A 400 -17.69 -3.08 -19.87
CA PHE A 400 -18.30 -1.83 -19.44
C PHE A 400 -18.34 -1.70 -17.91
N LEU A 401 -18.84 -2.73 -17.22
CA LEU A 401 -18.98 -2.71 -15.77
C LEU A 401 -17.63 -2.79 -15.06
N LEU A 402 -16.85 -3.85 -15.33
CA LEU A 402 -15.62 -4.15 -14.58
C LEU A 402 -14.39 -3.39 -15.10
N GLY A 403 -14.45 -2.82 -16.29
CA GLY A 403 -13.34 -2.08 -16.90
C GLY A 403 -13.58 -0.59 -17.00
N GLY A 404 -14.83 -0.14 -16.89
CA GLY A 404 -15.23 1.25 -17.03
C GLY A 404 -15.92 1.79 -15.78
N LEU A 405 -17.17 1.36 -15.55
CA LEU A 405 -18.04 1.96 -14.54
C LEU A 405 -17.48 1.79 -13.12
N TRP A 406 -17.06 0.61 -12.74
CA TRP A 406 -16.55 0.34 -11.40
C TRP A 406 -15.20 1.02 -11.11
N PRO A 407 -14.17 0.95 -11.98
CA PRO A 407 -12.98 1.78 -11.85
C PRO A 407 -13.26 3.29 -11.80
N LEU A 408 -14.22 3.79 -12.60
CA LEU A 408 -14.62 5.19 -12.57
C LEU A 408 -15.27 5.58 -11.24
N PHE A 409 -16.16 4.72 -10.72
CA PHE A 409 -16.76 4.91 -9.41
C PHE A 409 -15.70 4.93 -8.31
N GLY A 410 -14.73 3.99 -8.34
CA GLY A 410 -13.59 3.99 -7.42
C GLY A 410 -12.79 5.29 -7.48
N ALA A 411 -12.46 5.76 -8.70
CA ALA A 411 -11.74 7.00 -8.89
C ALA A 411 -12.51 8.23 -8.38
N ALA A 412 -13.80 8.32 -8.72
CA ALA A 412 -14.66 9.42 -8.27
C ALA A 412 -14.79 9.45 -6.74
N PHE A 413 -14.93 8.27 -6.12
CA PHE A 413 -14.98 8.13 -4.68
C PHE A 413 -13.67 8.59 -4.01
N MET A 414 -12.50 8.20 -4.55
CA MET A 414 -11.21 8.63 -4.03
C MET A 414 -11.04 10.15 -4.09
N PHE A 415 -11.43 10.79 -5.19
CA PHE A 415 -11.37 12.25 -5.28
C PHE A 415 -12.42 12.95 -4.38
N TRP A 416 -13.58 12.33 -4.20
CA TRP A 416 -14.59 12.84 -3.30
C TRP A 416 -14.10 12.84 -1.85
N ILE A 417 -13.57 11.71 -1.34
CA ILE A 417 -13.04 11.66 0.04
C ILE A 417 -11.87 12.62 0.22
N PHE A 418 -11.01 12.78 -0.81
CA PHE A 418 -9.91 13.75 -0.75
C PHE A 418 -10.42 15.17 -0.50
N VAL A 419 -11.43 15.62 -1.27
CA VAL A 419 -11.96 16.98 -1.15
C VAL A 419 -12.73 17.17 0.16
N GLU A 420 -13.60 16.23 0.51
CA GLU A 420 -14.47 16.31 1.67
C GLU A 420 -13.66 16.29 2.98
N SER A 421 -12.61 15.47 3.03
CA SER A 421 -11.81 15.33 4.25
C SER A 421 -10.90 16.53 4.53
N LEU A 422 -10.59 17.40 3.56
CA LEU A 422 -9.68 18.53 3.76
C LEU A 422 -10.14 19.51 4.84
N GLY A 423 -11.46 19.64 5.04
CA GLY A 423 -12.05 20.54 6.03
C GLY A 423 -12.04 19.99 7.46
N GLU A 424 -11.93 18.69 7.61
CA GLU A 424 -12.08 17.97 8.88
C GLU A 424 -10.73 17.57 9.51
N LEU A 425 -9.65 17.56 8.71
CA LEU A 425 -8.35 17.09 9.16
C LEU A 425 -7.59 18.14 10.00
N ALA A 426 -6.79 17.64 10.95
CA ALA A 426 -5.86 18.46 11.69
C ALA A 426 -4.89 19.20 10.74
N PRO A 427 -4.55 20.47 11.03
CA PRO A 427 -3.65 21.25 10.17
C PRO A 427 -2.31 20.55 9.89
N ALA A 428 -1.77 19.80 10.84
CA ALA A 428 -0.53 19.04 10.69
C ALA A 428 -0.69 17.96 9.59
N ALA A 429 -1.77 17.18 9.61
CA ALA A 429 -2.04 16.15 8.60
C ALA A 429 -2.19 16.75 7.19
N VAL A 430 -2.87 17.91 7.06
CA VAL A 430 -3.03 18.63 5.79
C VAL A 430 -1.67 19.14 5.29
N VAL A 431 -0.87 19.76 6.17
CA VAL A 431 0.47 20.26 5.80
C VAL A 431 1.38 19.12 5.36
N ILE A 432 1.39 18.01 6.07
CA ILE A 432 2.19 16.84 5.72
C ILE A 432 1.68 16.23 4.40
N GLY A 433 0.38 16.03 4.25
CA GLY A 433 -0.24 15.41 3.08
C GLY A 433 -0.08 16.25 1.82
N ILE A 434 -0.56 17.49 1.84
CA ILE A 434 -0.53 18.40 0.67
C ILE A 434 0.88 18.97 0.46
N GLY A 435 1.57 19.38 1.53
CA GLY A 435 2.94 19.89 1.44
C GLY A 435 3.90 18.85 0.88
N GLY A 436 3.76 17.58 1.30
CA GLY A 436 4.51 16.47 0.74
C GLY A 436 4.31 16.31 -0.77
N LEU A 437 3.06 16.43 -1.26
CA LEU A 437 2.77 16.43 -2.70
C LEU A 437 3.39 17.64 -3.41
N ALA A 438 3.29 18.82 -2.82
CA ALA A 438 3.80 20.06 -3.38
C ALA A 438 5.33 20.06 -3.55
N VAL A 439 6.07 19.43 -2.64
CA VAL A 439 7.53 19.25 -2.76
C VAL A 439 7.91 18.52 -4.05
N GLY A 440 7.08 17.61 -4.53
CA GLY A 440 7.28 16.90 -5.79
C GLY A 440 7.25 17.78 -7.04
N LEU A 441 6.65 18.97 -6.96
CA LEU A 441 6.63 19.92 -8.09
C LEU A 441 8.05 20.38 -8.44
N VAL A 442 8.95 20.43 -7.46
CA VAL A 442 10.34 20.88 -7.68
C VAL A 442 11.09 19.94 -8.64
N PRO A 443 11.26 18.63 -8.33
CA PRO A 443 11.91 17.72 -9.27
C PRO A 443 11.12 17.55 -10.56
N MET A 444 9.80 17.55 -10.52
CA MET A 444 8.94 17.47 -11.71
C MET A 444 9.26 18.56 -12.73
N LEU A 445 9.25 19.82 -12.30
CA LEU A 445 9.52 20.97 -13.16
C LEU A 445 10.99 21.02 -13.60
N TRP A 446 11.91 20.62 -12.71
CA TRP A 446 13.33 20.57 -13.01
C TRP A 446 13.63 19.59 -14.16
N TYR A 447 13.20 18.33 -14.06
CA TYR A 447 13.45 17.31 -15.08
C TYR A 447 12.64 17.51 -16.36
N TRP A 448 11.44 18.11 -16.26
CA TRP A 448 10.70 18.55 -17.44
C TRP A 448 11.49 19.60 -18.25
N ARG A 449 12.05 20.61 -17.58
CA ARG A 449 12.88 21.63 -18.23
C ARG A 449 14.17 21.06 -18.84
N GLN A 450 14.70 19.99 -18.28
CA GLN A 450 15.85 19.26 -18.83
C GLN A 450 15.49 18.41 -20.07
N GLY A 451 14.24 18.34 -20.45
CA GLY A 451 13.78 17.64 -21.67
C GLY A 451 13.76 16.11 -21.51
N SER A 452 13.46 15.59 -20.30
CA SER A 452 13.29 14.14 -20.11
C SER A 452 12.23 13.58 -21.07
N ASP A 453 12.56 12.45 -21.72
CA ASP A 453 11.69 11.76 -22.68
C ASP A 453 10.38 11.28 -22.05
N TYR A 454 10.34 11.06 -20.72
CA TYR A 454 9.14 10.72 -19.98
C TYR A 454 7.99 11.71 -20.25
N TYR A 455 8.28 13.00 -20.44
CA TYR A 455 7.27 14.02 -20.68
C TYR A 455 6.72 14.03 -22.11
N ARG A 456 7.19 13.09 -22.96
CA ARG A 456 6.70 12.86 -24.34
C ARG A 456 6.37 11.36 -24.53
N PRO A 457 5.51 10.75 -23.71
CA PRO A 457 5.33 9.31 -23.71
C PRO A 457 4.55 8.82 -24.94
N ALA A 458 4.84 7.60 -25.37
CA ALA A 458 3.93 6.85 -26.22
C ALA A 458 2.66 6.51 -25.43
N ARG A 459 1.48 6.87 -25.98
CA ARG A 459 0.20 6.66 -25.28
C ARG A 459 -0.14 5.20 -25.14
N LEU A 460 -0.59 4.84 -23.95
CA LEU A 460 -1.09 3.50 -23.62
C LEU A 460 -2.55 3.41 -24.09
N ASP A 461 -2.87 2.38 -24.89
CA ASP A 461 -4.21 2.15 -25.43
C ASP A 461 -4.46 0.63 -25.55
N ALA A 462 -5.41 0.13 -24.77
CA ALA A 462 -5.74 -1.30 -24.72
C ALA A 462 -6.31 -1.87 -26.03
N SER A 463 -6.78 -1.02 -26.95
CA SER A 463 -7.26 -1.46 -28.26
C SER A 463 -6.12 -1.86 -29.21
N ARG A 464 -4.94 -1.33 -28.97
CA ARG A 464 -3.73 -1.77 -29.59
C ARG A 464 -3.20 -2.86 -28.65
N THR A 465 -3.46 -4.12 -28.94
CA THR A 465 -2.76 -5.25 -28.34
C THR A 465 -1.29 -5.03 -28.63
N VAL A 466 -0.67 -4.27 -27.76
CA VAL A 466 0.76 -4.15 -27.74
C VAL A 466 1.20 -5.47 -27.10
N GLU A 467 1.49 -6.44 -27.90
CA GLU A 467 2.79 -7.08 -27.87
C GLU A 467 3.84 -5.99 -28.02
N ALA A 468 3.80 -4.98 -27.16
CA ALA A 468 4.90 -4.09 -26.99
C ALA A 468 5.88 -4.87 -26.16
N ASP A 469 6.82 -5.45 -26.87
CA ASP A 469 8.14 -5.65 -26.33
C ASP A 469 8.50 -4.42 -25.51
N TYR A 470 8.27 -4.51 -24.19
CA TYR A 470 8.99 -3.67 -23.26
C TYR A 470 10.45 -4.08 -23.43
N VAL A 471 11.14 -3.38 -24.30
CA VAL A 471 12.58 -3.43 -24.38
C VAL A 471 13.07 -2.56 -23.22
N PRO A 472 13.59 -3.15 -22.12
CA PRO A 472 14.20 -2.37 -21.05
C PRO A 472 15.28 -1.52 -21.73
N VAL A 473 15.31 -0.23 -21.43
CA VAL A 473 16.40 0.64 -21.88
C VAL A 473 17.71 -0.01 -21.44
N GLY A 474 18.43 -0.65 -22.36
CA GLY A 474 19.66 -1.41 -22.09
C GLY A 474 19.74 -2.84 -22.63
N ARG A 475 18.69 -3.41 -23.23
CA ARG A 475 18.89 -4.62 -24.06
C ARG A 475 19.23 -4.22 -25.49
N PRO A 476 20.32 -4.72 -26.07
CA PRO A 476 20.55 -4.58 -27.51
C PRO A 476 19.39 -5.27 -28.24
N ALA A 477 18.90 -4.63 -29.28
CA ALA A 477 17.93 -5.19 -30.22
C ALA A 477 18.58 -6.38 -30.96
N THR A 478 18.55 -7.56 -30.33
CA THR A 478 18.89 -8.83 -30.95
C THR A 478 17.67 -9.72 -30.77
N HIS A 479 16.89 -9.79 -31.79
CA HIS A 479 15.95 -10.81 -32.25
C HIS A 479 14.65 -10.19 -32.80
N ALA A 480 14.82 -9.25 -33.75
CA ALA A 480 13.79 -8.94 -34.72
C ALA A 480 14.34 -9.29 -36.11
N ALA A 481 14.76 -10.53 -36.29
CA ALA A 481 15.05 -11.11 -37.61
C ALA A 481 14.97 -12.64 -37.48
N GLY A 482 13.88 -13.24 -37.87
CA GLY A 482 13.81 -14.70 -37.95
C GLY A 482 12.42 -15.31 -37.84
N HIS A 483 11.41 -14.74 -38.48
CA HIS A 483 10.23 -15.50 -38.89
C HIS A 483 9.77 -15.03 -40.26
N GLU A 484 10.66 -15.14 -41.25
CA GLU A 484 10.28 -15.40 -42.63
C GLU A 484 10.58 -16.87 -42.90
N GLY A 485 9.54 -17.62 -43.31
CA GLY A 485 9.72 -18.89 -43.96
C GLY A 485 9.45 -20.14 -43.09
N LEU A 486 8.20 -20.49 -42.87
CA LEU A 486 7.79 -21.87 -42.89
C LEU A 486 6.62 -21.98 -43.83
N SER A 487 6.96 -22.42 -45.07
CA SER A 487 6.05 -22.87 -46.07
C SER A 487 5.21 -24.05 -45.55
N THR A 488 3.94 -23.99 -45.85
CA THR A 488 3.06 -25.15 -46.01
C THR A 488 3.80 -26.32 -46.69
N ASP A 489 3.78 -27.50 -45.99
CA ASP A 489 3.56 -28.79 -46.62
C ASP A 489 3.56 -29.90 -45.55
N PHE A 490 2.41 -30.65 -45.53
CA PHE A 490 1.98 -31.85 -44.80
C PHE A 490 1.26 -31.63 -43.48
#